data_7b41f9a055042ce0b7f963e4344819d2
#
_entry.id   7b41f9a055042ce0b7f963e4344819d2
#
_cell.length_a   1.000
_cell.length_b   1.000
_cell.length_c   1.000
_cell.angle_alpha   90.00
_cell.angle_beta   90.00
_cell.angle_gamma   90.00
#
_symmetry.space_group_name_H-M   'P 1'
#
loop_
_entity.id
_entity.type
_entity.pdbx_description
1 polymer ?
#
loop_
_entity_poly.entity_id
_entity_poly.type
_entity_poly.pdbx_seq_one_letter_code
_entity_poly.pdbx_strand_id
1 'polypeptide(L)'
;MSYLLALDAGTGSVRAVIFDLQGNQIAVGQAEWKHLSVENVPGSMEFDLDTNWRLTCQCIHQALERAHLTAADIQSVACCSMREGIVLYDRNGEAIWACANVDARASREVAELKEIHDNRFESEVYDVSGQTLALSAMPRLLWLAHHRPDIYRKAATITMISDWLAAKLSGELAVDPSNAGTTGMLDLFSRDWRPALLDMAGLRADILSPVKETGSVLGAITHEAGQQSGLREGTPVVMGGGDVQLGCLGLGVVRAGQTAVLGGTFWQQVVNLPQVRTDPDMNIRVNPHVIPGMAQAESISFFTGLTMRWFRDAFCAEEKLIAGRMGVDTYTLLEEMASRVPAGSHGVMPIFSDAMHFKQWYHAAPSFINLSIDPEKCNKATLFRALEENAAIVSACNLAQISRFSGVTFESLVFAGGGAKGALWSQILSDVTGLPVRVPEVKEATALGCAIAAGAGAGLFADMASTGERLVKWSREFTPNPQHRELYDGMMQKWQAVYADQLGLVDSGLTKSMWQAPGLVRAAAP
;
A
#
# COMPACT_ATOMS: atom_id res chain seq x y z
N MET A 1 18.70 -20.66 -18.80
CA MET A 1 18.59 -20.25 -17.38
C MET A 1 17.10 -20.10 -17.07
N SER A 2 16.69 -20.18 -15.81
CA SER A 2 15.27 -20.10 -15.45
C SER A 2 15.00 -18.75 -14.82
N TYR A 3 13.94 -18.07 -15.27
CA TYR A 3 13.54 -16.75 -14.79
C TYR A 3 12.07 -16.73 -14.39
N LEU A 4 11.73 -15.80 -13.52
CA LEU A 4 10.39 -15.55 -13.02
C LEU A 4 9.94 -14.16 -13.45
N LEU A 5 8.68 -14.03 -13.85
CA LEU A 5 8.07 -12.75 -14.22
C LEU A 5 7.09 -12.32 -13.12
N ALA A 6 7.25 -11.10 -12.64
CA ALA A 6 6.30 -10.43 -11.77
C ALA A 6 5.62 -9.29 -12.52
N LEU A 7 4.28 -9.23 -12.47
CA LEU A 7 3.49 -8.09 -12.96
C LEU A 7 3.00 -7.31 -11.75
N ASP A 8 3.39 -6.05 -11.65
CA ASP A 8 3.05 -5.16 -10.54
C ASP A 8 2.19 -3.98 -11.04
N ALA A 9 0.91 -4.02 -10.69
CA ALA A 9 -0.09 -3.01 -11.04
C ALA A 9 -0.27 -2.00 -9.90
N GLY A 10 0.62 -1.03 -9.79
CA GLY A 10 0.51 0.06 -8.82
C GLY A 10 -0.57 1.09 -9.18
N THR A 11 -0.86 2.04 -8.29
CA THR A 11 -1.90 3.07 -8.52
C THR A 11 -1.65 3.90 -9.78
N GLY A 12 -0.42 4.27 -10.09
CA GLY A 12 -0.11 5.14 -11.23
C GLY A 12 0.69 4.51 -12.37
N SER A 13 1.03 3.22 -12.26
CA SER A 13 1.87 2.56 -13.26
C SER A 13 1.79 1.05 -13.17
N VAL A 14 2.13 0.39 -14.28
CA VAL A 14 2.38 -1.06 -14.31
C VAL A 14 3.84 -1.34 -14.59
N ARG A 15 4.36 -2.40 -13.97
CA ARG A 15 5.71 -2.92 -14.18
C ARG A 15 5.66 -4.40 -14.50
N ALA A 16 6.50 -4.81 -15.44
CA ALA A 16 6.86 -6.20 -15.69
C ALA A 16 8.32 -6.38 -15.27
N VAL A 17 8.58 -7.16 -14.24
CA VAL A 17 9.92 -7.31 -13.66
C VAL A 17 10.36 -8.76 -13.75
N ILE A 18 11.53 -8.98 -14.35
CA ILE A 18 12.12 -10.31 -14.50
C ILE A 18 13.19 -10.51 -13.43
N PHE A 19 13.10 -11.63 -12.72
CA PHE A 19 14.05 -12.06 -11.70
C PHE A 19 14.69 -13.41 -12.06
N ASP A 20 15.96 -13.60 -11.69
CA ASP A 20 16.55 -14.93 -11.61
C ASP A 20 16.14 -15.66 -10.31
N LEU A 21 16.51 -16.93 -10.19
CA LEU A 21 16.19 -17.74 -9.00
C LEU A 21 17.00 -17.34 -7.75
N GLN A 22 17.95 -16.42 -7.87
CA GLN A 22 18.74 -15.82 -6.79
C GLN A 22 18.13 -14.49 -6.32
N GLY A 23 16.98 -14.08 -6.89
CA GLY A 23 16.30 -12.84 -6.55
C GLY A 23 16.95 -11.58 -7.12
N ASN A 24 17.87 -11.72 -8.07
CA ASN A 24 18.42 -10.55 -8.75
C ASN A 24 17.44 -10.07 -9.83
N GLN A 25 17.16 -8.77 -9.81
CA GLN A 25 16.38 -8.10 -10.86
C GLN A 25 17.20 -8.06 -12.16
N ILE A 26 16.71 -8.70 -13.21
CA ILE A 26 17.39 -8.78 -14.51
C ILE A 26 16.97 -7.63 -15.41
N ALA A 27 15.65 -7.37 -15.50
CA ALA A 27 15.13 -6.29 -16.29
C ALA A 27 13.77 -5.82 -15.77
N VAL A 28 13.38 -4.61 -16.18
CA VAL A 28 12.06 -4.04 -15.91
C VAL A 28 11.52 -3.35 -17.16
N GLY A 29 10.26 -3.63 -17.49
CA GLY A 29 9.45 -2.81 -18.39
C GLY A 29 8.44 -2.05 -17.54
N GLN A 30 8.22 -0.76 -17.83
CA GLN A 30 7.33 0.09 -17.05
C GLN A 30 6.56 1.05 -17.96
N ALA A 31 5.29 1.26 -17.63
CA ALA A 31 4.44 2.27 -18.24
C ALA A 31 3.57 2.95 -17.16
N GLU A 32 3.35 4.25 -17.33
CA GLU A 32 2.38 4.99 -16.52
C GLU A 32 0.98 4.80 -17.09
N TRP A 33 -0.02 4.76 -16.21
CA TRP A 33 -1.42 4.80 -16.58
C TRP A 33 -2.20 5.84 -15.78
N LYS A 34 -3.38 6.16 -16.27
CA LYS A 34 -4.26 7.14 -15.64
C LYS A 34 -5.62 6.52 -15.40
N HIS A 35 -6.22 6.86 -14.28
CA HIS A 35 -7.60 6.50 -14.00
C HIS A 35 -8.54 7.54 -14.61
N LEU A 36 -9.72 7.07 -15.02
CA LEU A 36 -10.69 7.90 -15.74
C LEU A 36 -11.72 8.45 -14.77
N SER A 37 -11.83 9.77 -14.71
CA SER A 37 -12.96 10.42 -14.03
C SER A 37 -14.21 10.36 -14.91
N VAL A 38 -15.33 9.97 -14.30
CA VAL A 38 -16.63 9.96 -14.98
C VAL A 38 -17.30 11.33 -14.83
N GLU A 39 -17.79 11.88 -15.93
CA GLU A 39 -18.46 13.17 -15.90
C GLU A 39 -19.68 13.15 -14.97
N ASN A 40 -19.84 14.18 -14.14
CA ASN A 40 -20.91 14.32 -13.14
C ASN A 40 -20.91 13.24 -12.03
N VAL A 41 -19.82 12.48 -11.85
CA VAL A 41 -19.64 11.54 -10.76
C VAL A 41 -18.38 11.93 -9.95
N PRO A 42 -18.52 12.82 -8.97
CA PRO A 42 -17.40 13.27 -8.15
C PRO A 42 -16.69 12.12 -7.44
N GLY A 43 -15.36 12.14 -7.42
CA GLY A 43 -14.54 11.12 -6.78
C GLY A 43 -14.39 9.81 -7.58
N SER A 44 -15.01 9.72 -8.78
CA SER A 44 -14.86 8.53 -9.62
C SER A 44 -13.45 8.40 -10.19
N MET A 45 -12.92 7.17 -10.18
CA MET A 45 -11.62 6.80 -10.75
C MET A 45 -11.72 5.40 -11.36
N GLU A 46 -12.28 5.33 -12.59
CA GLU A 46 -12.41 4.07 -13.31
C GLU A 46 -11.06 3.59 -13.84
N PHE A 47 -10.89 2.28 -13.84
CA PHE A 47 -9.71 1.62 -14.34
C PHE A 47 -9.96 1.19 -15.79
N ASP A 48 -9.20 1.75 -16.75
CA ASP A 48 -9.32 1.46 -18.18
C ASP A 48 -8.72 0.07 -18.49
N LEU A 49 -9.58 -0.94 -18.52
CA LEU A 49 -9.20 -2.34 -18.70
C LEU A 49 -8.41 -2.57 -20.00
N ASP A 50 -8.88 -2.03 -21.13
CA ASP A 50 -8.28 -2.28 -22.44
C ASP A 50 -6.93 -1.58 -22.61
N THR A 51 -6.87 -0.30 -22.25
CA THR A 51 -5.62 0.47 -22.31
C THR A 51 -4.58 -0.11 -21.36
N ASN A 52 -4.99 -0.46 -20.13
CA ASN A 52 -4.07 -0.96 -19.12
C ASN A 52 -3.57 -2.39 -19.43
N TRP A 53 -4.39 -3.23 -20.05
CA TRP A 53 -3.91 -4.52 -20.56
C TRP A 53 -2.86 -4.35 -21.67
N ARG A 54 -3.11 -3.47 -22.63
CA ARG A 54 -2.14 -3.18 -23.70
C ARG A 54 -0.83 -2.64 -23.15
N LEU A 55 -0.87 -1.72 -22.17
CA LEU A 55 0.32 -1.21 -21.49
C LEU A 55 1.06 -2.32 -20.74
N THR A 56 0.34 -3.25 -20.10
CA THR A 56 0.94 -4.42 -19.44
C THR A 56 1.70 -5.29 -20.43
N CYS A 57 1.09 -5.61 -21.58
CA CYS A 57 1.75 -6.37 -22.64
C CYS A 57 3.01 -5.65 -23.15
N GLN A 58 2.95 -4.34 -23.36
CA GLN A 58 4.12 -3.53 -23.74
C GLN A 58 5.25 -3.64 -22.70
N CYS A 59 4.92 -3.59 -21.39
CA CYS A 59 5.91 -3.75 -20.34
C CYS A 59 6.57 -5.13 -20.35
N ILE A 60 5.81 -6.19 -20.64
CA ILE A 60 6.34 -7.55 -20.75
C ILE A 60 7.34 -7.62 -21.93
N HIS A 61 6.97 -7.13 -23.11
CA HIS A 61 7.85 -7.07 -24.26
C HIS A 61 9.14 -6.28 -23.96
N GLN A 62 9.02 -5.11 -23.35
CA GLN A 62 10.19 -4.29 -22.95
C GLN A 62 11.10 -5.03 -21.98
N ALA A 63 10.53 -5.75 -21.00
CA ALA A 63 11.33 -6.50 -20.02
C ALA A 63 12.10 -7.64 -20.68
N LEU A 64 11.45 -8.42 -21.56
CA LEU A 64 12.09 -9.51 -22.31
C LEU A 64 13.21 -8.98 -23.22
N GLU A 65 12.95 -7.91 -23.96
CA GLU A 65 13.94 -7.28 -24.85
C GLU A 65 15.16 -6.78 -24.07
N ARG A 66 14.95 -6.04 -22.97
CA ARG A 66 16.03 -5.51 -22.11
C ARG A 66 16.84 -6.60 -21.44
N ALA A 67 16.19 -7.73 -21.12
CA ALA A 67 16.86 -8.90 -20.57
C ALA A 67 17.59 -9.75 -21.62
N HIS A 68 17.36 -9.50 -22.91
CA HIS A 68 17.78 -10.37 -24.01
C HIS A 68 17.30 -11.82 -23.84
N LEU A 69 16.06 -11.98 -23.34
CA LEU A 69 15.42 -13.27 -23.06
C LEU A 69 14.28 -13.53 -24.07
N THR A 70 13.95 -14.80 -24.19
CA THR A 70 12.80 -15.29 -24.93
C THR A 70 11.69 -15.74 -23.99
N ALA A 71 10.47 -15.92 -24.51
CA ALA A 71 9.35 -16.46 -23.76
C ALA A 71 9.65 -17.83 -23.10
N ALA A 72 10.55 -18.63 -23.70
CA ALA A 72 10.91 -19.95 -23.19
C ALA A 72 11.75 -19.90 -21.90
N ASP A 73 12.37 -18.77 -21.62
CA ASP A 73 13.20 -18.56 -20.42
C ASP A 73 12.36 -18.29 -19.17
N ILE A 74 11.11 -17.82 -19.34
CA ILE A 74 10.18 -17.53 -18.26
C ILE A 74 9.48 -18.82 -17.81
N GLN A 75 9.70 -19.23 -16.56
CA GLN A 75 9.17 -20.48 -16.00
C GLN A 75 7.78 -20.33 -15.40
N SER A 76 7.46 -19.16 -14.86
CA SER A 76 6.14 -18.84 -14.31
C SER A 76 5.95 -17.34 -14.18
N VAL A 77 4.70 -16.93 -14.04
CA VAL A 77 4.30 -15.54 -13.83
C VAL A 77 3.33 -15.45 -12.66
N ALA A 78 3.47 -14.40 -11.84
CA ALA A 78 2.46 -14.01 -10.86
C ALA A 78 2.16 -12.51 -10.98
N CYS A 79 0.99 -12.11 -10.45
CA CYS A 79 0.50 -10.74 -10.54
C CYS A 79 0.23 -10.17 -9.17
N CYS A 80 0.67 -8.94 -8.93
CA CYS A 80 0.30 -8.15 -7.76
C CYS A 80 -0.32 -6.82 -8.16
N SER A 81 -1.05 -6.22 -7.25
CA SER A 81 -1.63 -4.91 -7.52
C SER A 81 -1.80 -4.06 -6.27
N MET A 82 -2.03 -2.75 -6.50
CA MET A 82 -2.70 -1.91 -5.52
C MET A 82 -3.92 -2.65 -4.96
N ARG A 83 -4.18 -2.45 -3.68
CA ARG A 83 -5.35 -3.02 -3.00
C ARG A 83 -6.61 -2.19 -3.27
N GLU A 84 -7.76 -2.64 -2.85
CA GLU A 84 -9.08 -1.99 -2.95
C GLU A 84 -9.62 -1.76 -4.38
N GLY A 85 -8.82 -1.92 -5.42
CA GLY A 85 -9.29 -1.86 -6.82
C GLY A 85 -10.03 -3.14 -7.19
N ILE A 86 -11.22 -3.01 -7.79
CA ILE A 86 -12.10 -4.15 -8.12
C ILE A 86 -12.43 -4.20 -9.60
N VAL A 87 -12.68 -5.42 -10.10
CA VAL A 87 -13.14 -5.70 -11.46
C VAL A 87 -14.36 -6.58 -11.40
N LEU A 88 -15.40 -6.23 -12.17
CA LEU A 88 -16.62 -7.02 -12.34
C LEU A 88 -16.66 -7.67 -13.72
N TYR A 89 -17.08 -8.94 -13.75
CA TYR A 89 -17.21 -9.73 -14.96
C TYR A 89 -18.67 -10.15 -15.19
N ASP A 90 -19.03 -10.32 -16.43
CA ASP A 90 -20.30 -10.91 -16.80
C ASP A 90 -20.24 -12.46 -16.80
N ARG A 91 -21.34 -13.11 -17.18
CA ARG A 91 -21.46 -14.59 -17.22
C ARG A 91 -20.58 -15.25 -18.29
N ASN A 92 -20.05 -14.47 -19.24
CA ASN A 92 -19.16 -14.95 -20.27
C ASN A 92 -17.68 -14.84 -19.84
N GLY A 93 -17.41 -14.27 -18.65
CA GLY A 93 -16.06 -13.99 -18.18
C GLY A 93 -15.46 -12.71 -18.76
N GLU A 94 -16.30 -11.86 -19.40
CA GLU A 94 -15.86 -10.57 -19.91
C GLU A 94 -15.86 -9.52 -18.79
N ALA A 95 -14.76 -8.79 -18.62
CA ALA A 95 -14.65 -7.69 -17.65
C ALA A 95 -15.50 -6.52 -18.13
N ILE A 96 -16.53 -6.17 -17.37
CA ILE A 96 -17.55 -5.16 -17.74
C ILE A 96 -17.42 -3.83 -17.01
N TRP A 97 -16.68 -3.79 -15.90
CA TRP A 97 -16.44 -2.60 -15.12
C TRP A 97 -15.28 -2.78 -14.15
N ALA A 98 -14.52 -1.71 -13.91
CA ALA A 98 -13.44 -1.70 -12.94
C ALA A 98 -13.22 -0.30 -12.36
N CYS A 99 -12.77 -0.23 -11.10
CA CYS A 99 -12.31 1.00 -10.49
C CYS A 99 -10.99 0.81 -9.75
N ALA A 100 -10.24 1.90 -9.62
CA ALA A 100 -8.99 1.93 -8.88
C ALA A 100 -9.21 2.04 -7.37
N ASN A 101 -8.14 1.81 -6.60
CA ASN A 101 -8.13 1.99 -5.14
C ASN A 101 -8.53 3.40 -4.67
N VAL A 102 -8.18 4.42 -5.45
CA VAL A 102 -8.46 5.83 -5.15
C VAL A 102 -9.88 6.29 -5.52
N ASP A 103 -10.73 5.37 -6.00
CA ASP A 103 -12.13 5.69 -6.31
C ASP A 103 -12.92 5.94 -5.03
N ALA A 104 -13.43 7.16 -4.88
CA ALA A 104 -14.17 7.67 -3.72
C ALA A 104 -15.61 8.06 -4.03
N ARG A 105 -16.18 7.58 -5.17
CA ARG A 105 -17.53 7.93 -5.63
C ARG A 105 -18.64 7.56 -4.67
N ALA A 106 -18.45 6.54 -3.84
CA ALA A 106 -19.48 5.91 -3.00
C ALA A 106 -19.56 6.50 -1.58
N SER A 107 -19.19 7.78 -1.39
CA SER A 107 -19.19 8.40 -0.05
C SER A 107 -20.58 8.40 0.63
N ARG A 108 -21.67 8.52 -0.16
CA ARG A 108 -23.03 8.47 0.34
C ARG A 108 -23.40 7.05 0.78
N GLU A 109 -23.01 6.05 0.00
CA GLU A 109 -23.27 4.64 0.25
C GLU A 109 -22.47 4.14 1.47
N VAL A 110 -21.29 4.73 1.75
CA VAL A 110 -20.59 4.49 3.03
C VAL A 110 -21.47 4.93 4.21
N ALA A 111 -22.05 6.13 4.15
CA ALA A 111 -22.91 6.61 5.23
C ALA A 111 -24.17 5.75 5.37
N GLU A 112 -24.80 5.38 4.27
CA GLU A 112 -25.98 4.51 4.22
C GLU A 112 -25.70 3.13 4.85
N LEU A 113 -24.59 2.49 4.49
CA LEU A 113 -24.21 1.21 5.08
C LEU A 113 -23.93 1.33 6.60
N LYS A 114 -23.37 2.44 7.05
CA LYS A 114 -23.12 2.67 8.49
C LYS A 114 -24.41 2.70 9.33
N GLU A 115 -25.53 3.11 8.75
CA GLU A 115 -26.83 3.19 9.45
C GLU A 115 -27.50 1.82 9.65
N ILE A 116 -27.05 0.78 8.95
CA ILE A 116 -27.60 -0.58 9.07
C ILE A 116 -27.39 -1.11 10.49
N HIS A 117 -28.35 -1.90 11.00
CA HIS A 117 -28.33 -2.54 12.32
C HIS A 117 -28.08 -1.55 13.48
N ASP A 118 -28.80 -0.42 13.49
CA ASP A 118 -28.65 0.62 14.50
C ASP A 118 -27.22 1.15 14.62
N ASN A 119 -26.59 1.42 13.47
CA ASN A 119 -25.20 1.90 13.32
C ASN A 119 -24.12 0.91 13.78
N ARG A 120 -24.40 -0.39 13.77
CA ARG A 120 -23.42 -1.42 14.15
C ARG A 120 -22.77 -2.13 12.97
N PHE A 121 -23.30 -1.99 11.75
CA PHE A 121 -22.83 -2.75 10.60
C PHE A 121 -21.34 -2.57 10.30
N GLU A 122 -20.81 -1.34 10.42
CA GLU A 122 -19.37 -1.13 10.21
C GLU A 122 -18.51 -1.89 11.24
N SER A 123 -18.95 -1.97 12.51
CA SER A 123 -18.23 -2.77 13.51
C SER A 123 -18.37 -4.27 13.25
N GLU A 124 -19.53 -4.74 12.79
CA GLU A 124 -19.75 -6.14 12.42
C GLU A 124 -18.87 -6.55 11.21
N VAL A 125 -18.73 -5.66 10.20
CA VAL A 125 -17.80 -5.84 9.08
C VAL A 125 -16.36 -5.87 9.58
N TYR A 126 -15.99 -4.95 10.47
CA TYR A 126 -14.63 -4.86 10.98
C TYR A 126 -14.25 -6.09 11.83
N ASP A 127 -15.14 -6.57 12.69
CA ASP A 127 -14.90 -7.74 13.54
C ASP A 127 -14.60 -9.00 12.72
N VAL A 128 -15.22 -9.11 11.53
CA VAL A 128 -15.01 -10.23 10.60
C VAL A 128 -13.81 -10.01 9.70
N SER A 129 -13.65 -8.84 9.13
CA SER A 129 -12.72 -8.59 8.01
C SER A 129 -11.48 -7.79 8.37
N GLY A 130 -11.47 -7.08 9.51
CA GLY A 130 -10.43 -6.10 9.84
C GLY A 130 -10.49 -4.81 9.02
N GLN A 131 -11.59 -4.58 8.27
CA GLN A 131 -11.78 -3.43 7.38
C GLN A 131 -12.92 -2.55 7.84
N THR A 132 -12.80 -1.23 7.64
CA THR A 132 -13.92 -0.28 7.73
C THR A 132 -14.58 -0.12 6.35
N LEU A 133 -15.76 0.47 6.31
CA LEU A 133 -16.51 0.64 5.06
C LEU A 133 -15.88 1.65 4.10
N ALA A 134 -15.20 2.67 4.60
CA ALA A 134 -14.76 3.83 3.82
C ALA A 134 -13.93 3.51 2.58
N LEU A 135 -13.07 2.48 2.63
CA LEU A 135 -12.20 2.07 1.53
C LEU A 135 -12.55 0.69 0.97
N SER A 136 -13.58 0.03 1.50
CA SER A 136 -13.97 -1.32 1.08
C SER A 136 -14.72 -1.34 -0.26
N ALA A 137 -14.95 -2.54 -0.80
CA ALA A 137 -15.67 -2.71 -2.05
C ALA A 137 -17.20 -2.57 -1.90
N MET A 138 -17.77 -2.89 -0.73
CA MET A 138 -19.22 -2.90 -0.52
C MET A 138 -19.92 -1.58 -0.89
N PRO A 139 -19.44 -0.39 -0.48
CA PRO A 139 -20.06 0.87 -0.89
C PRO A 139 -20.05 1.08 -2.40
N ARG A 140 -18.99 0.64 -3.09
CA ARG A 140 -18.89 0.76 -4.56
C ARG A 140 -19.87 -0.17 -5.28
N LEU A 141 -20.10 -1.37 -4.73
CA LEU A 141 -21.15 -2.28 -5.22
C LEU A 141 -22.55 -1.72 -4.99
N LEU A 142 -22.80 -1.11 -3.82
CA LEU A 142 -24.08 -0.45 -3.53
C LEU A 142 -24.29 0.77 -4.45
N TRP A 143 -23.25 1.55 -4.70
CA TRP A 143 -23.31 2.64 -5.66
C TRP A 143 -23.69 2.14 -7.07
N LEU A 144 -23.10 1.03 -7.53
CA LEU A 144 -23.46 0.42 -8.81
C LEU A 144 -24.91 -0.07 -8.82
N ALA A 145 -25.40 -0.65 -7.73
CA ALA A 145 -26.79 -1.09 -7.63
C ALA A 145 -27.78 0.09 -7.79
N HIS A 146 -27.45 1.24 -7.24
CA HIS A 146 -28.28 2.47 -7.30
C HIS A 146 -28.14 3.22 -8.61
N HIS A 147 -26.93 3.43 -9.10
CA HIS A 147 -26.64 4.37 -10.18
C HIS A 147 -26.34 3.70 -11.53
N ARG A 148 -25.89 2.45 -11.53
CA ARG A 148 -25.59 1.65 -12.71
C ARG A 148 -26.17 0.23 -12.60
N PRO A 149 -27.51 0.11 -12.39
CA PRO A 149 -28.17 -1.19 -12.26
C PRO A 149 -28.02 -2.07 -13.51
N ASP A 150 -27.72 -1.49 -14.66
CA ASP A 150 -27.39 -2.18 -15.90
C ASP A 150 -26.09 -2.99 -15.78
N ILE A 151 -25.06 -2.45 -15.16
CA ILE A 151 -23.79 -3.12 -14.87
C ILE A 151 -23.98 -4.10 -13.72
N TYR A 152 -24.55 -3.64 -12.59
CA TYR A 152 -24.69 -4.44 -11.39
C TYR A 152 -25.46 -5.75 -11.63
N ARG A 153 -26.55 -5.71 -12.40
CA ARG A 153 -27.33 -6.91 -12.75
C ARG A 153 -26.61 -7.88 -13.69
N LYS A 154 -25.71 -7.38 -14.55
CA LYS A 154 -24.90 -8.21 -15.45
C LYS A 154 -23.72 -8.86 -14.74
N ALA A 155 -23.24 -8.27 -13.63
CA ALA A 155 -22.12 -8.80 -12.89
C ALA A 155 -22.41 -10.23 -12.43
N ALA A 156 -21.49 -11.13 -12.72
CA ALA A 156 -21.51 -12.54 -12.33
C ALA A 156 -20.31 -12.92 -11.48
N THR A 157 -19.21 -12.14 -11.53
CA THR A 157 -18.01 -12.41 -10.74
C THR A 157 -17.32 -11.10 -10.39
N ILE A 158 -16.75 -11.02 -9.18
CA ILE A 158 -15.88 -9.93 -8.72
C ILE A 158 -14.47 -10.46 -8.48
N THR A 159 -13.46 -9.70 -8.89
CA THR A 159 -12.05 -9.92 -8.56
C THR A 159 -11.35 -8.61 -8.19
N MET A 160 -10.08 -8.71 -7.78
CA MET A 160 -9.20 -7.56 -7.61
C MET A 160 -8.38 -7.32 -8.88
N ILE A 161 -7.63 -6.20 -8.92
CA ILE A 161 -6.81 -5.86 -10.11
C ILE A 161 -5.67 -6.87 -10.33
N SER A 162 -5.04 -7.40 -9.27
CA SER A 162 -4.03 -8.47 -9.40
C SER A 162 -4.59 -9.71 -10.09
N ASP A 163 -5.82 -10.08 -9.69
CA ASP A 163 -6.49 -11.26 -10.20
C ASP A 163 -6.99 -11.04 -11.63
N TRP A 164 -7.37 -9.80 -11.97
CA TRP A 164 -7.68 -9.43 -13.35
C TRP A 164 -6.47 -9.64 -14.28
N LEU A 165 -5.26 -9.25 -13.87
CA LEU A 165 -4.05 -9.51 -14.64
C LEU A 165 -3.82 -11.01 -14.82
N ALA A 166 -3.99 -11.79 -13.73
CA ALA A 166 -3.85 -13.24 -13.78
C ALA A 166 -4.93 -13.89 -14.68
N ALA A 167 -6.17 -13.40 -14.63
CA ALA A 167 -7.26 -13.84 -15.49
C ALA A 167 -7.02 -13.50 -16.97
N LYS A 168 -6.49 -12.31 -17.28
CA LYS A 168 -6.10 -11.94 -18.66
C LYS A 168 -5.05 -12.89 -19.23
N LEU A 169 -4.18 -13.44 -18.38
CA LEU A 169 -3.16 -14.40 -18.79
C LEU A 169 -3.69 -15.83 -18.92
N SER A 170 -4.55 -16.28 -17.97
CA SER A 170 -4.94 -17.68 -17.83
C SER A 170 -6.35 -18.01 -18.29
N GLY A 171 -7.24 -17.03 -18.40
CA GLY A 171 -8.67 -17.25 -18.60
C GLY A 171 -9.44 -17.71 -17.36
N GLU A 172 -8.77 -17.89 -16.22
CA GLU A 172 -9.35 -18.42 -14.98
C GLU A 172 -9.63 -17.29 -13.98
N LEU A 173 -10.77 -17.34 -13.27
CA LEU A 173 -11.20 -16.34 -12.30
C LEU A 173 -11.10 -16.89 -10.87
N ALA A 174 -10.30 -16.25 -10.04
CA ALA A 174 -10.21 -16.45 -8.60
C ALA A 174 -9.69 -15.18 -7.94
N VAL A 175 -9.70 -15.12 -6.60
CA VAL A 175 -9.05 -14.05 -5.82
C VAL A 175 -8.10 -14.64 -4.80
N ASP A 176 -7.08 -13.85 -4.44
CA ASP A 176 -6.23 -14.18 -3.30
C ASP A 176 -6.74 -13.50 -2.02
N PRO A 177 -6.52 -14.12 -0.82
CA PRO A 177 -6.99 -13.53 0.43
C PRO A 177 -6.35 -12.19 0.78
N SER A 178 -5.08 -11.95 0.42
CA SER A 178 -4.36 -10.73 0.84
C SER A 178 -4.91 -9.48 0.17
N ASN A 179 -5.39 -9.58 -1.06
CA ASN A 179 -6.02 -8.47 -1.77
C ASN A 179 -7.55 -8.47 -1.55
N ALA A 180 -8.22 -9.62 -1.67
CA ALA A 180 -9.65 -9.74 -1.41
C ALA A 180 -10.07 -9.38 0.02
N GLY A 181 -9.17 -9.56 0.99
CA GLY A 181 -9.39 -9.13 2.39
C GLY A 181 -9.71 -7.65 2.52
N THR A 182 -9.22 -6.82 1.60
CA THR A 182 -9.49 -5.37 1.63
C THR A 182 -10.89 -4.97 1.16
N THR A 183 -11.66 -5.93 0.64
CA THR A 183 -13.04 -5.69 0.18
C THR A 183 -14.04 -5.45 1.31
N GLY A 184 -13.71 -5.85 2.56
CA GLY A 184 -14.65 -5.89 3.68
C GLY A 184 -15.64 -7.08 3.63
N MET A 185 -15.52 -7.95 2.62
CA MET A 185 -16.43 -9.09 2.41
C MET A 185 -15.80 -10.44 2.74
N LEU A 186 -14.48 -10.50 2.93
CA LEU A 186 -13.71 -11.69 3.25
C LEU A 186 -13.50 -11.80 4.76
N ASP A 187 -13.74 -12.98 5.31
CA ASP A 187 -13.49 -13.30 6.71
C ASP A 187 -11.97 -13.50 6.93
N LEU A 188 -11.39 -12.65 7.76
CA LEU A 188 -9.97 -12.62 8.09
C LEU A 188 -9.46 -13.94 8.70
N PHE A 189 -10.33 -14.63 9.45
CA PHE A 189 -9.99 -15.83 10.21
C PHE A 189 -10.05 -17.10 9.35
N SER A 190 -11.11 -17.27 8.56
CA SER A 190 -11.27 -18.40 7.63
C SER A 190 -10.53 -18.18 6.31
N ARG A 191 -10.17 -16.94 5.98
CA ARG A 191 -9.57 -16.53 4.69
C ARG A 191 -10.47 -16.85 3.50
N ASP A 192 -11.78 -16.80 3.71
CA ASP A 192 -12.80 -17.06 2.70
C ASP A 192 -13.91 -16.02 2.79
N TRP A 193 -14.76 -15.97 1.80
CA TRP A 193 -15.87 -15.02 1.75
C TRP A 193 -16.86 -15.19 2.90
N ARG A 194 -17.46 -14.07 3.32
CA ARG A 194 -18.54 -14.02 4.30
C ARG A 194 -19.84 -13.52 3.65
N PRO A 195 -20.59 -14.37 2.92
CA PRO A 195 -21.79 -13.97 2.17
C PRO A 195 -22.83 -13.23 3.02
N ALA A 196 -22.96 -13.58 4.30
CA ALA A 196 -23.89 -12.94 5.22
C ALA A 196 -23.69 -11.41 5.34
N LEU A 197 -22.47 -10.88 5.15
CA LEU A 197 -22.21 -9.42 5.16
C LEU A 197 -22.84 -8.75 3.94
N LEU A 198 -22.84 -9.40 2.78
CA LEU A 198 -23.48 -8.88 1.58
C LEU A 198 -25.00 -8.94 1.71
N ASP A 199 -25.54 -10.03 2.24
CA ASP A 199 -26.98 -10.18 2.48
C ASP A 199 -27.50 -9.08 3.41
N MET A 200 -26.76 -8.76 4.49
CA MET A 200 -27.08 -7.67 5.43
C MET A 200 -27.04 -6.30 4.76
N ALA A 201 -26.13 -6.09 3.81
CA ALA A 201 -26.02 -4.87 3.03
C ALA A 201 -27.00 -4.80 1.84
N GLY A 202 -27.85 -5.80 1.63
CA GLY A 202 -28.74 -5.89 0.48
C GLY A 202 -28.00 -6.10 -0.85
N LEU A 203 -26.79 -6.65 -0.80
CA LEU A 203 -25.93 -6.90 -1.95
C LEU A 203 -25.97 -8.38 -2.38
N ARG A 204 -25.64 -8.62 -3.64
CA ARG A 204 -25.59 -9.95 -4.22
C ARG A 204 -24.35 -10.72 -3.78
N ALA A 205 -24.52 -11.88 -3.17
CA ALA A 205 -23.43 -12.78 -2.79
C ALA A 205 -23.06 -13.78 -3.89
N ASP A 206 -23.90 -13.93 -4.92
CA ASP A 206 -23.67 -14.85 -6.04
C ASP A 206 -22.59 -14.37 -7.04
N ILE A 207 -22.01 -13.19 -6.81
CA ILE A 207 -20.89 -12.64 -7.58
C ILE A 207 -19.53 -12.97 -6.98
N LEU A 208 -19.45 -13.64 -5.85
CA LEU A 208 -18.20 -13.94 -5.17
C LEU A 208 -17.41 -15.02 -5.93
N SER A 209 -16.17 -14.72 -6.30
CA SER A 209 -15.28 -15.64 -7.01
C SER A 209 -14.67 -16.70 -6.09
N PRO A 210 -14.16 -17.83 -6.62
CA PRO A 210 -13.37 -18.76 -5.82
C PRO A 210 -12.15 -18.08 -5.16
N VAL A 211 -11.83 -18.47 -3.93
CA VAL A 211 -10.64 -18.02 -3.22
C VAL A 211 -9.51 -19.03 -3.41
N LYS A 212 -8.32 -18.57 -3.76
CA LYS A 212 -7.10 -19.37 -3.88
C LYS A 212 -5.94 -18.67 -3.19
N GLU A 213 -5.19 -19.41 -2.38
CA GLU A 213 -4.04 -18.86 -1.66
C GLU A 213 -2.93 -18.40 -2.61
N THR A 214 -2.22 -17.33 -2.22
CA THR A 214 -0.98 -16.87 -2.89
C THR A 214 -0.01 -18.04 -3.07
N GLY A 215 0.64 -18.12 -4.22
CA GLY A 215 1.56 -19.21 -4.56
C GLY A 215 0.88 -20.46 -5.12
N SER A 216 -0.45 -20.53 -5.17
CA SER A 216 -1.14 -21.64 -5.86
C SER A 216 -1.23 -21.37 -7.36
N VAL A 217 -1.18 -22.41 -8.17
CA VAL A 217 -1.36 -22.30 -9.62
C VAL A 217 -2.82 -21.97 -9.93
N LEU A 218 -3.07 -20.87 -10.63
CA LEU A 218 -4.39 -20.47 -11.11
C LEU A 218 -4.74 -21.21 -12.40
N GLY A 219 -3.82 -21.20 -13.35
CA GLY A 219 -3.95 -21.79 -14.67
C GLY A 219 -2.63 -21.69 -15.44
N ALA A 220 -2.70 -21.60 -16.74
CA ALA A 220 -1.56 -21.43 -17.61
C ALA A 220 -1.85 -20.34 -18.65
N ILE A 221 -0.80 -19.71 -19.19
CA ILE A 221 -0.92 -18.72 -20.25
C ILE A 221 -1.67 -19.33 -21.44
N THR A 222 -2.78 -18.69 -21.82
CA THR A 222 -3.59 -19.10 -22.97
C THR A 222 -2.91 -18.74 -24.29
N HIS A 223 -3.35 -19.34 -25.39
CA HIS A 223 -2.85 -19.01 -26.72
C HIS A 223 -3.02 -17.52 -27.03
N GLU A 224 -4.18 -16.95 -26.77
CA GLU A 224 -4.47 -15.52 -27.01
C GLU A 224 -3.58 -14.60 -26.16
N ALA A 225 -3.48 -14.87 -24.87
CA ALA A 225 -2.61 -14.08 -23.97
C ALA A 225 -1.14 -14.19 -24.39
N GLY A 226 -0.71 -15.36 -24.85
CA GLY A 226 0.63 -15.56 -25.39
C GLY A 226 0.92 -14.71 -26.63
N GLN A 227 -0.04 -14.64 -27.56
CA GLN A 227 0.08 -13.77 -28.75
C GLN A 227 0.18 -12.28 -28.39
N GLN A 228 -0.60 -11.83 -27.40
CA GLN A 228 -0.65 -10.42 -26.99
C GLN A 228 0.57 -10.02 -26.16
N SER A 229 0.99 -10.85 -25.22
CA SER A 229 2.06 -10.55 -24.25
C SER A 229 3.45 -10.97 -24.69
N GLY A 230 3.57 -11.84 -25.70
CA GLY A 230 4.83 -12.45 -26.11
C GLY A 230 5.33 -13.56 -25.18
N LEU A 231 4.52 -13.98 -24.19
CA LEU A 231 4.85 -15.09 -23.31
C LEU A 231 4.49 -16.44 -23.95
N ARG A 232 5.12 -17.51 -23.48
CA ARG A 232 4.88 -18.85 -24.03
C ARG A 232 3.54 -19.40 -23.49
N GLU A 233 2.67 -19.85 -24.41
CA GLU A 233 1.50 -20.64 -24.08
C GLU A 233 1.88 -21.81 -23.18
N GLY A 234 1.04 -22.10 -22.17
CA GLY A 234 1.27 -23.17 -21.21
C GLY A 234 2.19 -22.81 -20.04
N THR A 235 2.81 -21.61 -20.02
CA THR A 235 3.57 -21.14 -18.84
C THR A 235 2.63 -20.96 -17.64
N PRO A 236 2.96 -21.51 -16.45
CA PRO A 236 2.11 -21.39 -15.26
C PRO A 236 1.84 -19.93 -14.86
N VAL A 237 0.57 -19.63 -14.60
CA VAL A 237 0.09 -18.40 -13.96
C VAL A 237 -0.23 -18.73 -12.51
N VAL A 238 0.44 -18.04 -11.59
CA VAL A 238 0.38 -18.30 -10.16
C VAL A 238 -0.34 -17.15 -9.46
N MET A 239 -1.16 -17.45 -8.44
CA MET A 239 -1.81 -16.45 -7.61
C MET A 239 -0.76 -15.59 -6.90
N GLY A 240 -0.84 -14.30 -7.12
CA GLY A 240 -0.07 -13.30 -6.41
C GLY A 240 -0.84 -12.69 -5.25
N GLY A 241 -1.06 -11.36 -5.26
CA GLY A 241 -1.82 -10.72 -4.18
C GLY A 241 -1.63 -9.21 -4.07
N GLY A 242 -1.92 -8.68 -2.86
CA GLY A 242 -1.78 -7.27 -2.54
C GLY A 242 -0.32 -6.83 -2.47
N ASP A 243 -0.06 -5.62 -2.98
CA ASP A 243 1.27 -5.02 -3.09
C ASP A 243 2.04 -4.95 -1.75
N VAL A 244 1.37 -4.57 -0.68
CA VAL A 244 1.98 -4.45 0.67
C VAL A 244 2.42 -5.82 1.20
N GLN A 245 1.55 -6.83 1.10
CA GLN A 245 1.82 -8.17 1.63
C GLN A 245 2.91 -8.89 0.82
N LEU A 246 2.88 -8.77 -0.50
CA LEU A 246 3.96 -9.25 -1.36
C LEU A 246 5.25 -8.44 -1.18
N GLY A 247 5.14 -7.13 -0.93
CA GLY A 247 6.28 -6.31 -0.55
C GLY A 247 6.98 -6.84 0.71
N CYS A 248 6.20 -7.20 1.73
CA CYS A 248 6.73 -7.83 2.95
C CYS A 248 7.41 -9.18 2.67
N LEU A 249 6.84 -10.01 1.79
CA LEU A 249 7.47 -11.26 1.35
C LEU A 249 8.84 -11.00 0.69
N GLY A 250 8.92 -10.03 -0.24
CA GLY A 250 10.17 -9.66 -0.90
C GLY A 250 11.21 -9.01 0.03
N LEU A 251 10.77 -8.50 1.18
CA LEU A 251 11.63 -7.93 2.23
C LEU A 251 12.02 -8.95 3.31
N GLY A 252 11.58 -10.21 3.22
CA GLY A 252 11.82 -11.21 4.24
C GLY A 252 11.06 -10.96 5.56
N VAL A 253 10.01 -10.12 5.53
CA VAL A 253 9.11 -9.83 6.66
C VAL A 253 7.97 -10.85 6.63
N VAL A 254 8.24 -12.07 7.07
CA VAL A 254 7.41 -13.26 6.87
C VAL A 254 7.15 -14.08 8.14
N ARG A 255 7.66 -13.61 9.29
CA ARG A 255 7.45 -14.25 10.59
C ARG A 255 6.64 -13.35 11.51
N ALA A 256 5.94 -13.96 12.46
CA ALA A 256 5.22 -13.24 13.51
C ALA A 256 6.16 -12.26 14.26
N GLY A 257 5.69 -11.08 14.56
CA GLY A 257 6.43 -10.02 15.25
C GLY A 257 7.36 -9.20 14.35
N GLN A 258 7.67 -9.64 13.13
CA GLN A 258 8.47 -8.83 12.21
C GLN A 258 7.67 -7.61 11.73
N THR A 259 8.39 -6.50 11.53
CA THR A 259 7.79 -5.21 11.17
C THR A 259 8.57 -4.52 10.05
N ALA A 260 7.84 -3.74 9.26
CA ALA A 260 8.40 -2.89 8.21
C ALA A 260 7.71 -1.53 8.15
N VAL A 261 8.46 -0.53 7.65
CA VAL A 261 7.92 0.73 7.14
C VAL A 261 8.17 0.77 5.64
N LEU A 262 7.07 0.86 4.87
CA LEU A 262 7.11 0.95 3.41
C LEU A 262 6.95 2.41 3.01
N GLY A 263 8.08 3.06 2.72
CA GLY A 263 8.19 4.51 2.51
C GLY A 263 7.98 4.94 1.06
N GLY A 264 6.74 4.90 0.59
CA GLY A 264 6.31 5.40 -0.72
C GLY A 264 5.70 6.80 -0.67
N THR A 265 4.69 7.06 -1.50
CA THR A 265 3.86 8.28 -1.47
C THR A 265 3.11 8.39 -0.14
N PHE A 266 2.54 7.28 0.27
CA PHE A 266 2.06 7.00 1.62
C PHE A 266 3.07 6.09 2.31
N TRP A 267 3.14 6.17 3.64
CA TRP A 267 3.96 5.24 4.41
C TRP A 267 3.06 4.26 5.14
N GLN A 268 3.30 2.97 4.94
CA GLN A 268 2.64 1.90 5.67
C GLN A 268 3.58 1.39 6.76
N GLN A 269 3.10 1.37 8.01
CA GLN A 269 3.71 0.67 9.13
C GLN A 269 2.99 -0.65 9.26
N VAL A 270 3.69 -1.76 9.04
CA VAL A 270 3.11 -3.11 9.02
C VAL A 270 3.78 -4.01 10.04
N VAL A 271 3.00 -4.84 10.69
CA VAL A 271 3.45 -5.81 11.69
C VAL A 271 2.74 -7.14 11.46
N ASN A 272 3.50 -8.21 11.32
CA ASN A 272 2.94 -9.55 11.24
C ASN A 272 2.46 -10.00 12.61
N LEU A 273 1.15 -10.26 12.74
CA LEU A 273 0.54 -10.62 14.00
C LEU A 273 0.89 -12.06 14.42
N PRO A 274 1.20 -12.31 15.71
CA PRO A 274 1.40 -13.67 16.22
C PRO A 274 0.11 -14.50 16.26
N GLN A 275 -1.05 -13.82 16.29
CA GLN A 275 -2.38 -14.42 16.23
C GLN A 275 -3.30 -13.52 15.41
N VAL A 276 -4.17 -14.14 14.62
CA VAL A 276 -5.20 -13.41 13.85
C VAL A 276 -6.21 -12.80 14.83
N ARG A 277 -6.39 -11.50 14.77
CA ARG A 277 -7.36 -10.75 15.59
C ARG A 277 -7.63 -9.37 15.02
N THR A 278 -8.74 -8.76 15.40
CA THR A 278 -9.13 -7.39 15.10
C THR A 278 -8.97 -6.49 16.32
N ASP A 279 -8.86 -5.18 16.11
CA ASP A 279 -8.75 -4.18 17.17
C ASP A 279 -10.15 -3.76 17.64
N PRO A 280 -10.55 -3.97 18.93
CA PRO A 280 -11.88 -3.61 19.41
C PRO A 280 -12.22 -2.12 19.22
N ASP A 281 -11.22 -1.25 19.21
CA ASP A 281 -11.40 0.20 19.01
C ASP A 281 -11.42 0.60 17.52
N MET A 282 -11.18 -0.36 16.62
CA MET A 282 -11.14 -0.18 15.16
C MET A 282 -10.14 0.90 14.71
N ASN A 283 -9.05 1.10 15.44
CA ASN A 283 -8.02 2.08 15.08
C ASN A 283 -6.95 1.54 14.12
N ILE A 284 -6.85 0.21 14.02
CA ILE A 284 -5.82 -0.48 13.25
C ILE A 284 -6.48 -1.29 12.14
N ARG A 285 -5.95 -1.18 10.94
CA ARG A 285 -6.34 -2.04 9.83
C ARG A 285 -5.69 -3.42 9.99
N VAL A 286 -6.42 -4.50 9.75
CA VAL A 286 -5.88 -5.85 9.76
C VAL A 286 -6.20 -6.54 8.43
N ASN A 287 -5.17 -7.12 7.80
CA ASN A 287 -5.30 -7.78 6.50
C ASN A 287 -4.78 -9.22 6.58
N PRO A 288 -5.31 -10.15 5.78
CA PRO A 288 -4.65 -11.43 5.57
C PRO A 288 -3.25 -11.22 4.97
N HIS A 289 -2.25 -11.93 5.44
CA HIS A 289 -0.92 -11.97 4.82
C HIS A 289 -0.91 -12.94 3.63
N VAL A 290 0.07 -12.84 2.72
CA VAL A 290 0.28 -13.83 1.63
C VAL A 290 0.77 -15.18 2.15
N ILE A 291 1.25 -15.23 3.38
CA ILE A 291 1.56 -16.50 4.05
C ILE A 291 0.28 -17.01 4.73
N PRO A 292 -0.20 -18.21 4.38
CA PRO A 292 -1.42 -18.76 4.96
C PRO A 292 -1.41 -18.84 6.49
N GLY A 293 -2.54 -18.53 7.12
CA GLY A 293 -2.70 -18.54 8.57
C GLY A 293 -2.10 -17.32 9.30
N MET A 294 -1.53 -16.37 8.58
CA MET A 294 -0.97 -15.13 9.12
C MET A 294 -1.85 -13.93 8.77
N ALA A 295 -1.95 -12.98 9.69
CA ALA A 295 -2.52 -11.66 9.45
C ALA A 295 -1.48 -10.56 9.72
N GLN A 296 -1.71 -9.40 9.14
CA GLN A 296 -0.84 -8.25 9.23
C GLN A 296 -1.63 -7.04 9.73
N ALA A 297 -1.20 -6.47 10.85
CA ALA A 297 -1.67 -5.16 11.31
C ALA A 297 -1.00 -4.06 10.50
N GLU A 298 -1.76 -3.06 10.11
CA GLU A 298 -1.31 -1.96 9.28
C GLU A 298 -1.82 -0.63 9.81
N SER A 299 -0.92 0.35 9.84
CA SER A 299 -1.26 1.77 9.97
C SER A 299 -0.63 2.54 8.82
N ILE A 300 -1.26 3.65 8.43
CA ILE A 300 -0.83 4.45 7.28
C ILE A 300 -0.55 5.87 7.75
N SER A 301 0.66 6.37 7.43
CA SER A 301 0.98 7.78 7.49
C SER A 301 0.69 8.41 6.13
N PHE A 302 -0.42 9.17 6.06
CA PHE A 302 -0.89 9.74 4.81
C PHE A 302 0.07 10.82 4.30
N PHE A 303 0.21 10.89 2.98
CA PHE A 303 0.92 11.94 2.26
C PHE A 303 2.39 12.15 2.63
N THR A 304 3.04 11.28 3.38
CA THR A 304 4.43 11.48 3.86
C THR A 304 5.40 11.73 2.70
N GLY A 305 5.49 10.82 1.73
CA GLY A 305 6.34 11.01 0.56
C GLY A 305 5.84 12.11 -0.39
N LEU A 306 4.52 12.32 -0.45
CA LEU A 306 3.94 13.42 -1.23
C LEU A 306 4.29 14.79 -0.67
N THR A 307 4.31 14.94 0.67
CA THR A 307 4.75 16.17 1.35
C THR A 307 6.20 16.51 1.01
N MET A 308 7.09 15.51 0.98
CA MET A 308 8.48 15.72 0.58
C MET A 308 8.58 16.15 -0.89
N ARG A 309 7.78 15.56 -1.77
CA ARG A 309 7.71 15.97 -3.18
C ARG A 309 7.19 17.40 -3.33
N TRP A 310 6.10 17.73 -2.63
CA TRP A 310 5.56 19.09 -2.60
C TRP A 310 6.63 20.10 -2.12
N PHE A 311 7.33 19.82 -1.03
CA PHE A 311 8.36 20.71 -0.52
C PHE A 311 9.49 20.93 -1.55
N ARG A 312 9.97 19.83 -2.16
CA ARG A 312 10.98 19.90 -3.24
C ARG A 312 10.51 20.76 -4.41
N ASP A 313 9.27 20.53 -4.87
CA ASP A 313 8.76 21.17 -6.09
C ASP A 313 8.34 22.63 -5.86
N ALA A 314 7.83 22.96 -4.66
CA ALA A 314 7.38 24.31 -4.33
C ALA A 314 8.51 25.24 -3.84
N PHE A 315 9.54 24.72 -3.18
CA PHE A 315 10.54 25.56 -2.50
C PHE A 315 11.99 25.35 -2.95
N CYS A 316 12.30 24.28 -3.69
CA CYS A 316 13.68 23.87 -3.96
C CYS A 316 14.05 23.98 -5.45
N ALA A 317 13.64 25.05 -6.13
CA ALA A 317 13.92 25.24 -7.56
C ALA A 317 15.42 25.36 -7.85
N GLU A 318 16.19 26.02 -6.98
CA GLU A 318 17.65 26.18 -7.10
C GLU A 318 18.36 24.85 -6.93
N GLU A 319 17.98 24.07 -5.90
CA GLU A 319 18.54 22.74 -5.64
C GLU A 319 18.23 21.77 -6.77
N LYS A 320 17.04 21.83 -7.37
CA LYS A 320 16.69 21.07 -8.58
C LYS A 320 17.63 21.40 -9.75
N LEU A 321 17.92 22.70 -9.95
CA LEU A 321 18.83 23.13 -11.01
C LEU A 321 20.26 22.66 -10.77
N ILE A 322 20.76 22.80 -9.52
CA ILE A 322 22.10 22.39 -9.11
C ILE A 322 22.25 20.87 -9.25
N ALA A 323 21.29 20.09 -8.70
CA ALA A 323 21.28 18.64 -8.78
C ALA A 323 21.28 18.14 -10.23
N GLY A 324 20.47 18.76 -11.11
CA GLY A 324 20.46 18.45 -12.54
C GLY A 324 21.81 18.68 -13.22
N ARG A 325 22.52 19.75 -12.87
CA ARG A 325 23.89 20.04 -13.38
C ARG A 325 24.93 19.06 -12.84
N MET A 326 24.74 18.59 -11.60
CA MET A 326 25.64 17.62 -10.97
C MET A 326 25.34 16.17 -11.38
N GLY A 327 24.21 15.89 -12.03
CA GLY A 327 23.77 14.53 -12.36
C GLY A 327 23.37 13.70 -11.13
N VAL A 328 22.89 14.35 -10.05
CA VAL A 328 22.44 13.69 -8.81
C VAL A 328 20.95 13.94 -8.57
N ASP A 329 20.33 13.14 -7.68
CA ASP A 329 18.95 13.38 -7.25
C ASP A 329 18.89 14.64 -6.36
N THR A 330 17.85 15.45 -6.54
CA THR A 330 17.62 16.66 -5.74
C THR A 330 17.56 16.34 -4.24
N TYR A 331 16.97 15.22 -3.85
CA TYR A 331 16.90 14.78 -2.47
C TYR A 331 18.28 14.54 -1.84
N THR A 332 19.29 14.14 -2.64
CA THR A 332 20.67 14.00 -2.17
C THR A 332 21.22 15.33 -1.64
N LEU A 333 20.96 16.44 -2.36
CA LEU A 333 21.38 17.77 -1.90
C LEU A 333 20.58 18.24 -0.68
N LEU A 334 19.28 17.98 -0.66
CA LEU A 334 18.42 18.37 0.45
C LEU A 334 18.79 17.64 1.74
N GLU A 335 19.10 16.34 1.66
CA GLU A 335 19.63 15.57 2.81
C GLU A 335 20.98 16.07 3.29
N GLU A 336 21.89 16.40 2.38
CA GLU A 336 23.19 16.97 2.73
C GLU A 336 23.03 18.30 3.49
N MET A 337 22.10 19.15 3.06
CA MET A 337 21.78 20.39 3.77
C MET A 337 21.15 20.10 5.15
N ALA A 338 20.20 19.18 5.21
CA ALA A 338 19.48 18.79 6.42
C ALA A 338 20.39 18.10 7.45
N SER A 339 21.42 17.38 7.00
CA SER A 339 22.37 16.70 7.89
C SER A 339 23.17 17.66 8.80
N ARG A 340 23.27 18.93 8.40
CA ARG A 340 23.96 20.00 9.17
C ARG A 340 23.05 20.65 10.21
N VAL A 341 21.74 20.41 10.14
CA VAL A 341 20.76 20.89 11.13
C VAL A 341 20.79 19.93 12.33
N PRO A 342 20.79 20.43 13.58
CA PRO A 342 20.78 19.54 14.74
C PRO A 342 19.48 18.73 14.84
N ALA A 343 19.55 17.57 15.51
CA ALA A 343 18.37 16.79 15.86
C ALA A 343 17.34 17.66 16.59
N GLY A 344 16.07 17.49 16.23
CA GLY A 344 14.96 18.30 16.73
C GLY A 344 14.73 19.60 15.97
N SER A 345 15.47 19.86 14.86
CA SER A 345 15.20 20.95 13.91
C SER A 345 14.95 22.30 14.58
N HIS A 346 15.75 22.63 15.61
CA HIS A 346 15.59 23.85 16.44
C HIS A 346 14.19 24.04 17.04
N GLY A 347 13.42 22.96 17.18
CA GLY A 347 12.04 22.97 17.73
C GLY A 347 10.94 23.22 16.69
N VAL A 348 11.29 23.37 15.42
CA VAL A 348 10.28 23.45 14.34
C VAL A 348 9.49 22.14 14.27
N MET A 349 8.17 22.25 14.29
CA MET A 349 7.27 21.10 14.33
C MET A 349 6.29 21.12 13.15
N PRO A 350 6.45 20.26 12.16
CA PRO A 350 5.47 20.08 11.10
C PRO A 350 4.25 19.28 11.56
N ILE A 351 3.08 19.61 10.99
CA ILE A 351 1.82 18.90 11.12
C ILE A 351 1.37 18.55 9.70
N PHE A 352 1.88 17.44 9.15
CA PHE A 352 1.61 17.04 7.75
C PHE A 352 1.12 15.60 7.60
N SER A 353 1.07 14.85 8.67
CA SER A 353 0.55 13.49 8.72
C SER A 353 0.05 13.19 10.12
N ASP A 354 -0.66 12.08 10.28
CA ASP A 354 -1.25 11.65 11.55
C ASP A 354 -0.95 10.18 11.83
N ALA A 355 -0.97 9.81 13.11
CA ALA A 355 -1.20 8.44 13.50
C ALA A 355 -2.61 8.02 13.05
N MET A 356 -2.72 6.83 12.46
CA MET A 356 -3.98 6.38 11.90
C MET A 356 -5.01 6.09 12.99
N HIS A 357 -6.24 6.61 12.79
CA HIS A 357 -7.45 6.26 13.53
C HIS A 357 -8.46 5.69 12.52
N PHE A 358 -8.39 4.40 12.24
CA PHE A 358 -9.03 3.79 11.09
C PHE A 358 -10.56 3.98 11.07
N LYS A 359 -11.20 3.97 12.24
CA LYS A 359 -12.65 4.20 12.38
C LYS A 359 -13.08 5.64 12.06
N GLN A 360 -12.25 6.63 12.44
CA GLN A 360 -12.55 8.06 12.26
C GLN A 360 -11.33 8.75 11.65
N TRP A 361 -11.08 8.49 10.37
CA TRP A 361 -9.85 8.89 9.74
C TRP A 361 -9.99 10.22 9.00
N TYR A 362 -9.48 11.28 9.60
CA TYR A 362 -9.32 12.60 9.01
C TYR A 362 -8.07 13.28 9.61
N HIS A 363 -7.56 14.28 8.91
CA HIS A 363 -6.30 14.92 9.26
C HIS A 363 -6.46 16.38 9.61
N ALA A 364 -5.59 16.89 10.47
CA ALA A 364 -5.45 18.31 10.73
C ALA A 364 -5.03 19.08 9.46
N ALA A 365 -5.18 20.40 9.47
CA ALA A 365 -4.66 21.26 8.42
C ALA A 365 -3.12 21.21 8.40
N PRO A 366 -2.47 21.06 7.23
CA PRO A 366 -1.03 21.10 7.13
C PRO A 366 -0.46 22.42 7.67
N SER A 367 0.52 22.34 8.56
CA SER A 367 1.12 23.52 9.16
C SER A 367 2.55 23.29 9.64
N PHE A 368 3.30 24.35 9.81
CA PHE A 368 4.55 24.39 10.56
C PHE A 368 4.37 25.26 11.79
N ILE A 369 4.76 24.76 12.94
CA ILE A 369 4.65 25.45 14.23
C ILE A 369 6.05 25.73 14.77
N ASN A 370 6.18 26.71 15.67
CA ASN A 370 7.43 27.15 16.29
C ASN A 370 8.49 27.63 15.28
N LEU A 371 8.06 28.26 14.20
CA LEU A 371 8.99 28.91 13.28
C LEU A 371 9.76 30.03 13.99
N SER A 372 11.07 30.11 13.74
CA SER A 372 11.90 31.22 14.18
C SER A 372 12.08 32.24 13.06
N ILE A 373 12.17 33.53 13.39
CA ILE A 373 12.59 34.59 12.46
C ILE A 373 14.11 34.64 12.28
N ASP A 374 14.86 33.87 13.05
CA ASP A 374 16.31 33.72 12.93
C ASP A 374 16.61 32.79 11.73
N PRO A 375 17.24 33.31 10.65
CA PRO A 375 17.48 32.52 9.44
C PRO A 375 18.52 31.39 9.64
N GLU A 376 19.32 31.45 10.71
CA GLU A 376 20.24 30.36 11.05
C GLU A 376 19.53 29.18 11.69
N LYS A 377 18.37 29.41 12.33
CA LYS A 377 17.57 28.40 13.01
C LYS A 377 16.35 27.92 12.20
N CYS A 378 15.87 28.78 11.31
CA CYS A 378 14.71 28.43 10.49
C CYS A 378 14.96 28.81 9.02
N ASN A 379 15.32 27.82 8.25
CA ASN A 379 15.60 27.93 6.84
C ASN A 379 15.15 26.65 6.11
N LYS A 380 15.39 26.57 4.81
CA LYS A 380 14.99 25.45 3.96
C LYS A 380 15.50 24.09 4.48
N ALA A 381 16.75 24.02 4.93
CA ALA A 381 17.35 22.81 5.49
C ALA A 381 16.65 22.36 6.78
N THR A 382 16.33 23.32 7.66
CA THR A 382 15.60 23.09 8.91
C THR A 382 14.20 22.54 8.63
N LEU A 383 13.46 23.15 7.70
CA LEU A 383 12.11 22.70 7.34
C LEU A 383 12.13 21.30 6.72
N PHE A 384 13.12 21.02 5.86
CA PHE A 384 13.24 19.69 5.25
C PHE A 384 13.53 18.62 6.30
N ARG A 385 14.52 18.83 7.19
CA ARG A 385 14.80 17.91 8.30
C ARG A 385 13.59 17.72 9.22
N ALA A 386 12.89 18.80 9.56
CA ALA A 386 11.70 18.74 10.39
C ALA A 386 10.61 17.85 9.77
N LEU A 387 10.43 17.88 8.43
CA LEU A 387 9.51 16.99 7.73
C LEU A 387 9.94 15.52 7.81
N GLU A 388 11.25 15.22 7.73
CA GLU A 388 11.76 13.85 7.93
C GLU A 388 11.53 13.37 9.37
N GLU A 389 11.76 14.24 10.37
CA GLU A 389 11.48 13.95 11.77
C GLU A 389 9.98 13.75 12.03
N ASN A 390 9.12 14.55 11.40
CA ASN A 390 7.67 14.36 11.48
C ASN A 390 7.23 12.98 10.97
N ALA A 391 7.75 12.56 9.82
CA ALA A 391 7.44 11.24 9.26
C ALA A 391 7.86 10.09 10.22
N ALA A 392 9.03 10.23 10.85
CA ALA A 392 9.52 9.26 11.82
C ALA A 392 8.68 9.25 13.12
N ILE A 393 8.27 10.43 13.62
CA ILE A 393 7.41 10.56 14.81
C ILE A 393 6.06 9.90 14.55
N VAL A 394 5.41 10.18 13.41
CA VAL A 394 4.14 9.56 13.05
C VAL A 394 4.28 8.04 12.93
N SER A 395 5.38 7.57 12.32
CA SER A 395 5.67 6.13 12.22
C SER A 395 5.84 5.49 13.60
N ALA A 396 6.53 6.14 14.52
CA ALA A 396 6.69 5.68 15.90
C ALA A 396 5.35 5.64 16.65
N CYS A 397 4.48 6.64 16.47
CA CYS A 397 3.13 6.65 17.03
C CYS A 397 2.28 5.48 16.52
N ASN A 398 2.30 5.23 15.21
CA ASN A 398 1.61 4.10 14.58
C ASN A 398 2.13 2.75 15.09
N LEU A 399 3.45 2.57 15.14
CA LEU A 399 4.06 1.35 15.67
C LEU A 399 3.73 1.14 17.14
N ALA A 400 3.75 2.19 17.96
CA ALA A 400 3.34 2.10 19.36
C ALA A 400 1.87 1.70 19.52
N GLN A 401 0.99 2.17 18.65
CA GLN A 401 -0.43 1.79 18.61
C GLN A 401 -0.59 0.30 18.26
N ILE A 402 0.10 -0.16 17.21
CA ILE A 402 0.09 -1.58 16.82
C ILE A 402 0.70 -2.46 17.92
N SER A 403 1.78 -2.03 18.56
CA SER A 403 2.39 -2.76 19.69
C SER A 403 1.41 -2.94 20.87
N ARG A 404 0.70 -1.88 21.26
CA ARG A 404 -0.34 -1.97 22.31
C ARG A 404 -1.47 -2.94 21.94
N PHE A 405 -1.93 -2.88 20.70
CA PHE A 405 -2.96 -3.78 20.17
C PHE A 405 -2.50 -5.24 20.11
N SER A 406 -1.32 -5.49 19.54
CA SER A 406 -0.83 -6.83 19.24
C SER A 406 -0.10 -7.50 20.41
N GLY A 407 0.41 -6.71 21.36
CA GLY A 407 1.34 -7.19 22.39
C GLY A 407 2.75 -7.48 21.87
N VAL A 408 3.03 -7.14 20.59
CA VAL A 408 4.35 -7.37 19.96
C VAL A 408 5.33 -6.30 20.42
N THR A 409 6.50 -6.73 20.90
CA THR A 409 7.68 -5.88 21.09
C THR A 409 8.59 -6.03 19.88
N PHE A 410 8.94 -4.91 19.25
CA PHE A 410 9.76 -4.92 18.05
C PHE A 410 11.25 -5.01 18.40
N GLU A 411 11.99 -5.88 17.72
CA GLU A 411 13.45 -6.01 17.87
C GLU A 411 14.20 -5.17 16.82
N SER A 412 13.63 -5.01 15.65
CA SER A 412 14.21 -4.24 14.54
C SER A 412 13.10 -3.83 13.57
N LEU A 413 13.44 -2.96 12.64
CA LEU A 413 12.54 -2.41 11.64
C LEU A 413 13.16 -2.53 10.24
N VAL A 414 12.42 -3.07 9.30
CA VAL A 414 12.78 -2.99 7.87
C VAL A 414 12.24 -1.69 7.30
N PHE A 415 13.10 -0.88 6.68
CA PHE A 415 12.70 0.33 5.98
C PHE A 415 12.97 0.22 4.50
N ALA A 416 11.92 0.29 3.67
CA ALA A 416 12.00 0.11 2.23
C ALA A 416 11.23 1.20 1.48
N GLY A 417 11.48 1.32 0.17
CA GLY A 417 10.85 2.29 -0.71
C GLY A 417 11.68 3.56 -0.91
N GLY A 418 11.03 4.61 -1.47
CA GLY A 418 11.72 5.86 -1.84
C GLY A 418 12.39 6.59 -0.67
N GLY A 419 11.75 6.61 0.50
CA GLY A 419 12.27 7.22 1.72
C GLY A 419 13.54 6.55 2.24
N ALA A 420 13.66 5.24 2.06
CA ALA A 420 14.83 4.48 2.52
C ALA A 420 16.11 4.76 1.72
N LYS A 421 16.05 5.49 0.60
CA LYS A 421 17.25 5.91 -0.14
C LYS A 421 18.10 6.88 0.67
N GLY A 422 17.47 7.73 1.49
CA GLY A 422 18.09 8.69 2.34
C GLY A 422 18.78 8.06 3.56
N ALA A 423 20.07 8.37 3.76
CA ALA A 423 20.79 7.89 4.93
C ALA A 423 20.37 8.64 6.20
N LEU A 424 20.19 9.96 6.08
CA LEU A 424 19.73 10.80 7.18
C LEU A 424 18.33 10.36 7.64
N TRP A 425 17.39 10.20 6.72
CA TRP A 425 16.02 9.81 7.05
C TRP A 425 15.95 8.43 7.70
N SER A 426 16.76 7.47 7.22
CA SER A 426 16.86 6.13 7.83
C SER A 426 17.42 6.19 9.26
N GLN A 427 18.43 7.05 9.51
CA GLN A 427 18.96 7.27 10.85
C GLN A 427 17.94 7.96 11.77
N ILE A 428 17.24 8.99 11.26
CA ILE A 428 16.17 9.67 12.03
C ILE A 428 15.08 8.67 12.41
N LEU A 429 14.65 7.79 11.48
CA LEU A 429 13.66 6.75 11.78
C LEU A 429 14.15 5.81 12.88
N SER A 430 15.44 5.41 12.85
CA SER A 430 16.05 4.58 13.89
C SER A 430 16.07 5.29 15.24
N ASP A 431 16.51 6.55 15.28
CA ASP A 431 16.62 7.35 16.49
C ASP A 431 15.26 7.60 17.15
N VAL A 432 14.25 7.97 16.34
CA VAL A 432 12.90 8.28 16.83
C VAL A 432 12.17 7.02 17.33
N THR A 433 12.27 5.91 16.58
CA THR A 433 11.61 4.65 16.98
C THR A 433 12.36 3.93 18.10
N GLY A 434 13.65 4.22 18.27
CA GLY A 434 14.53 3.49 19.18
C GLY A 434 14.85 2.07 18.72
N LEU A 435 14.63 1.76 17.44
CA LEU A 435 14.81 0.45 16.84
C LEU A 435 15.97 0.45 15.83
N PRO A 436 16.77 -0.63 15.77
CA PRO A 436 17.66 -0.85 14.64
C PRO A 436 16.86 -0.87 13.34
N VAL A 437 17.30 -0.13 12.32
CA VAL A 437 16.67 -0.04 11.00
C VAL A 437 17.56 -0.71 9.97
N ARG A 438 16.97 -1.63 9.20
CA ARG A 438 17.64 -2.35 8.11
C ARG A 438 17.05 -1.91 6.77
N VAL A 439 17.90 -1.54 5.84
CA VAL A 439 17.51 -1.11 4.48
C VAL A 439 17.92 -2.19 3.47
N PRO A 440 16.97 -2.74 2.67
CA PRO A 440 17.28 -3.78 1.69
C PRO A 440 18.01 -3.20 0.47
N GLU A 441 18.69 -4.08 -0.28
CA GLU A 441 19.25 -3.75 -1.62
C GLU A 441 18.16 -3.66 -2.69
N VAL A 442 17.12 -4.48 -2.57
CA VAL A 442 16.05 -4.59 -3.57
C VAL A 442 15.27 -3.29 -3.68
N LYS A 443 15.10 -2.81 -4.90
CA LYS A 443 14.33 -1.59 -5.20
C LYS A 443 12.84 -1.88 -5.42
N GLU A 444 12.54 -3.05 -6.01
CA GLU A 444 11.19 -3.51 -6.37
C GLU A 444 10.79 -4.68 -5.45
N ALA A 445 10.61 -4.39 -4.14
CA ALA A 445 10.31 -5.42 -3.14
C ALA A 445 9.00 -6.16 -3.42
N THR A 446 7.95 -5.44 -3.83
CA THR A 446 6.66 -6.02 -4.22
C THR A 446 6.80 -7.01 -5.37
N ALA A 447 7.52 -6.61 -6.42
CA ALA A 447 7.77 -7.48 -7.56
C ALA A 447 8.63 -8.70 -7.19
N LEU A 448 9.61 -8.55 -6.27
CA LEU A 448 10.38 -9.70 -5.77
C LEU A 448 9.49 -10.68 -5.00
N GLY A 449 8.62 -10.20 -4.13
CA GLY A 449 7.64 -11.04 -3.42
C GLY A 449 6.70 -11.76 -4.37
N CYS A 450 6.24 -11.06 -5.42
CA CYS A 450 5.44 -11.63 -6.49
C CYS A 450 6.21 -12.73 -7.26
N ALA A 451 7.49 -12.51 -7.58
CA ALA A 451 8.34 -13.52 -8.20
C ALA A 451 8.60 -14.73 -7.28
N ILE A 452 8.73 -14.52 -5.97
CA ILE A 452 8.81 -15.61 -4.99
C ILE A 452 7.55 -16.46 -5.01
N ALA A 453 6.36 -15.85 -5.05
CA ALA A 453 5.09 -16.57 -5.19
C ALA A 453 5.04 -17.36 -6.51
N ALA A 454 5.45 -16.74 -7.64
CA ALA A 454 5.55 -17.40 -8.94
C ALA A 454 6.45 -18.64 -8.90
N GLY A 455 7.62 -18.52 -8.27
CA GLY A 455 8.58 -19.62 -8.16
C GLY A 455 8.11 -20.74 -7.24
N ALA A 456 7.41 -20.41 -6.15
CA ALA A 456 6.81 -21.39 -5.24
C ALA A 456 5.71 -22.20 -5.93
N GLY A 457 4.80 -21.53 -6.65
CA GLY A 457 3.74 -22.19 -7.41
C GLY A 457 4.24 -23.07 -8.54
N ALA A 458 5.37 -22.70 -9.16
CA ALA A 458 6.02 -23.53 -10.19
C ALA A 458 6.91 -24.66 -9.62
N GLY A 459 6.98 -24.81 -8.29
CA GLY A 459 7.80 -25.82 -7.63
C GLY A 459 9.31 -25.56 -7.68
N LEU A 460 9.73 -24.32 -8.02
CA LEU A 460 11.13 -23.91 -8.06
C LEU A 460 11.67 -23.50 -6.69
N PHE A 461 10.77 -23.14 -5.76
CA PHE A 461 11.07 -22.85 -4.37
C PHE A 461 10.22 -23.76 -3.45
N ALA A 462 10.82 -24.20 -2.35
CA ALA A 462 10.16 -25.12 -1.42
C ALA A 462 8.99 -24.47 -0.68
N ASP A 463 9.17 -23.22 -0.24
CA ASP A 463 8.14 -22.39 0.37
C ASP A 463 8.48 -20.89 0.23
N MET A 464 7.45 -20.05 0.35
CA MET A 464 7.59 -18.61 0.16
C MET A 464 8.34 -17.95 1.30
N ALA A 465 8.08 -18.32 2.56
CA ALA A 465 8.63 -17.63 3.73
C ALA A 465 10.15 -17.82 3.81
N SER A 466 10.64 -19.04 3.79
CA SER A 466 12.09 -19.32 3.83
C SER A 466 12.81 -18.76 2.60
N THR A 467 12.13 -18.72 1.43
CA THR A 467 12.68 -18.12 0.22
C THR A 467 12.80 -16.59 0.38
N GLY A 468 11.80 -15.90 0.92
CA GLY A 468 11.85 -14.46 1.20
C GLY A 468 13.00 -14.11 2.14
N GLU A 469 13.16 -14.85 3.24
CA GLU A 469 14.26 -14.66 4.19
C GLU A 469 15.64 -14.87 3.54
N ARG A 470 15.76 -15.86 2.68
CA ARG A 470 17.02 -16.21 2.00
C ARG A 470 17.40 -15.20 0.90
N LEU A 471 16.43 -14.67 0.17
CA LEU A 471 16.69 -13.81 -1.00
C LEU A 471 16.86 -12.34 -0.62
N VAL A 472 16.36 -11.89 0.54
CA VAL A 472 16.57 -10.52 0.98
C VAL A 472 18.06 -10.25 1.25
N LYS A 473 18.56 -9.16 0.65
CA LYS A 473 19.93 -8.66 0.88
C LYS A 473 19.85 -7.28 1.51
N TRP A 474 20.77 -7.00 2.43
CA TRP A 474 20.78 -5.76 3.19
C TRP A 474 21.88 -4.83 2.68
N SER A 475 21.51 -3.60 2.35
CA SER A 475 22.44 -2.58 1.87
C SER A 475 23.02 -1.74 3.00
N ARG A 476 22.21 -1.44 4.03
CA ARG A 476 22.60 -0.58 5.15
C ARG A 476 21.86 -1.01 6.42
N GLU A 477 22.51 -0.76 7.56
CA GLU A 477 21.90 -0.90 8.89
C GLU A 477 22.18 0.36 9.70
N PHE A 478 21.18 0.81 10.46
CA PHE A 478 21.26 2.00 11.31
C PHE A 478 20.92 1.60 12.75
N THR A 479 21.72 2.07 13.68
CA THR A 479 21.49 1.83 15.11
C THR A 479 21.03 3.14 15.76
N PRO A 480 20.03 3.09 16.68
CA PRO A 480 19.58 4.29 17.36
C PRO A 480 20.71 4.99 18.11
N ASN A 481 20.79 6.31 18.00
CA ASN A 481 21.72 7.10 18.80
C ASN A 481 21.12 7.33 20.21
N PRO A 482 21.71 6.78 21.28
CA PRO A 482 21.16 6.93 22.63
C PRO A 482 21.07 8.38 23.11
N GLN A 483 21.90 9.28 22.56
CA GLN A 483 21.91 10.70 22.93
C GLN A 483 20.68 11.44 22.41
N HIS A 484 20.01 10.92 21.39
CA HIS A 484 18.79 11.51 20.81
C HIS A 484 17.51 11.01 21.48
N ARG A 485 17.58 9.98 22.33
CA ARG A 485 16.39 9.29 22.86
C ARG A 485 15.47 10.24 23.63
N GLU A 486 15.99 10.93 24.63
CA GLU A 486 15.20 11.85 25.47
C GLU A 486 14.61 13.00 24.63
N LEU A 487 15.39 13.53 23.67
CA LEU A 487 14.94 14.57 22.77
C LEU A 487 13.70 14.10 21.96
N TYR A 488 13.80 12.96 21.28
CA TYR A 488 12.73 12.49 20.41
C TYR A 488 11.52 11.98 21.18
N ASP A 489 11.69 11.36 22.36
CA ASP A 489 10.58 11.00 23.24
C ASP A 489 9.78 12.26 23.68
N GLY A 490 10.49 13.33 24.06
CA GLY A 490 9.88 14.61 24.40
C GLY A 490 9.20 15.29 23.20
N MET A 491 9.80 15.20 22.01
CA MET A 491 9.21 15.73 20.78
C MET A 491 7.93 14.98 20.41
N MET A 492 7.94 13.65 20.48
CA MET A 492 6.76 12.83 20.18
C MET A 492 5.58 13.15 21.09
N GLN A 493 5.82 13.29 22.40
CA GLN A 493 4.77 13.70 23.36
C GLN A 493 4.18 15.08 23.04
N LYS A 494 5.05 16.05 22.75
CA LYS A 494 4.63 17.41 22.36
C LYS A 494 3.85 17.39 21.04
N TRP A 495 4.34 16.63 20.06
CA TRP A 495 3.70 16.52 18.76
C TRP A 495 2.27 15.96 18.90
N GLN A 496 2.08 14.91 19.70
CA GLN A 496 0.75 14.33 19.95
C GLN A 496 -0.21 15.34 20.56
N ALA A 497 0.22 16.12 21.55
CA ALA A 497 -0.59 17.15 22.18
C ALA A 497 -0.97 18.26 21.18
N VAL A 498 0.03 18.78 20.46
CA VAL A 498 -0.19 19.83 19.45
C VAL A 498 -1.07 19.33 18.31
N TYR A 499 -0.87 18.08 17.88
CA TYR A 499 -1.72 17.50 16.83
C TYR A 499 -3.18 17.42 17.24
N ALA A 500 -3.47 17.02 18.48
CA ALA A 500 -4.82 17.00 19.02
C ALA A 500 -5.47 18.40 19.01
N ASP A 501 -4.73 19.45 19.39
CA ASP A 501 -5.23 20.83 19.33
C ASP A 501 -5.47 21.28 17.88
N GLN A 502 -4.57 20.95 16.95
CA GLN A 502 -4.75 21.26 15.52
C GLN A 502 -5.96 20.53 14.92
N LEU A 503 -6.23 19.31 15.36
CA LEU A 503 -7.43 18.57 14.96
C LEU A 503 -8.69 19.24 15.51
N GLY A 504 -8.66 19.75 16.75
CA GLY A 504 -9.73 20.55 17.33
C GLY A 504 -10.06 21.83 16.55
N LEU A 505 -9.07 22.45 15.88
CA LEU A 505 -9.33 23.58 14.98
C LEU A 505 -10.11 23.15 13.71
N VAL A 506 -9.90 21.93 13.24
CA VAL A 506 -10.72 21.37 12.14
C VAL A 506 -12.12 21.06 12.62
N ASP A 507 -12.28 20.52 13.83
CA ASP A 507 -13.59 20.20 14.40
C ASP A 507 -14.44 21.44 14.65
N SER A 508 -13.81 22.55 15.07
CA SER A 508 -14.48 23.85 15.23
C SER A 508 -14.71 24.62 13.92
N GLY A 509 -14.29 24.06 12.78
CA GLY A 509 -14.44 24.69 11.46
C GLY A 509 -13.50 25.88 11.20
N LEU A 510 -12.52 26.14 12.08
CA LEU A 510 -11.55 27.23 11.94
C LEU A 510 -10.49 26.91 10.87
N THR A 511 -10.16 25.63 10.69
CA THR A 511 -9.28 25.17 9.62
C THR A 511 -9.92 24.05 8.80
N LYS A 512 -9.38 23.77 7.60
CA LYS A 512 -9.87 22.68 6.76
C LYS A 512 -9.00 21.44 6.97
N SER A 513 -9.64 20.28 7.07
CA SER A 513 -8.93 18.99 7.03
C SER A 513 -8.11 18.87 5.73
N MET A 514 -6.89 18.38 5.83
CA MET A 514 -6.07 18.03 4.66
C MET A 514 -6.72 16.90 3.85
N TRP A 515 -7.30 15.94 4.54
CA TRP A 515 -8.02 14.80 3.97
C TRP A 515 -8.95 14.18 5.02
N GLN A 516 -10.01 13.56 4.56
CA GLN A 516 -10.90 12.74 5.39
C GLN A 516 -11.38 11.52 4.60
N ALA A 517 -11.64 10.43 5.32
CA ALA A 517 -12.16 9.20 4.72
C ALA A 517 -13.54 9.45 4.07
N PRO A 518 -13.84 8.81 2.93
CA PRO A 518 -15.15 8.87 2.30
C PRO A 518 -16.27 8.49 3.27
N GLY A 519 -17.39 9.21 3.23
CA GLY A 519 -18.56 8.95 4.10
C GLY A 519 -18.34 9.22 5.59
N LEU A 520 -17.26 9.90 5.97
CA LEU A 520 -17.07 10.34 7.35
C LEU A 520 -18.05 11.47 7.67
N VAL A 521 -19.01 11.19 8.55
CA VAL A 521 -19.91 12.19 9.12
C VAL A 521 -19.27 12.70 10.41
N ARG A 522 -18.84 13.95 10.43
CA ARG A 522 -18.41 14.62 11.66
C ARG A 522 -19.63 15.14 12.40
N ALA A 523 -19.64 14.97 13.71
CA ALA A 523 -20.60 15.69 14.53
C ALA A 523 -20.45 17.20 14.23
N ALA A 524 -21.54 17.88 13.92
CA ALA A 524 -21.50 19.33 13.79
C ALA A 524 -20.95 19.89 15.11
N ALA A 525 -19.98 20.79 15.02
CA ALA A 525 -19.53 21.53 16.20
C ALA A 525 -20.73 22.25 16.83
N PRO A 526 -20.89 22.22 18.14
CA PRO A 526 -22.01 22.84 18.85
C PRO A 526 -22.10 24.34 18.61
#